data_df8dc438c1aa36bab15db6ea1b246bbc
#
_entry.id   df8dc438c1aa36bab15db6ea1b246bbc
#
_cell.length_a   1.000
_cell.length_b   1.000
_cell.length_c   1.000
_cell.angle_alpha   90.00
_cell.angle_beta   90.00
_cell.angle_gamma   90.00
#
_symmetry.space_group_name_H-M   'P 1'
#
loop_
_entity.id
_entity.type
_entity.pdbx_description
1 polymer ?
#
loop_
_entity_poly.entity_id
_entity_poly.type
_entity_poly.pdbx_seq_one_letter_code
_entity_poly.pdbx_strand_id
1 'polypeptide(L)'
;MKGFIIYPTYKIINGKACVLLYGRLENNQTFLTINEFKPYFFIETSKLKKALEIEEFEYEETKLKNFKGALMTKVILDSPKDLPELRNELREAKITTYESDIRYPIRFLMDYNIQGSIEIEGDYDIHDTLDRVYTNPEVKTTDYSPKNLKIFSFDIESDKKAKQIYCISAYSKDYKKSIIVSNKKIPGVISCKTEEELLERFHDELLSFDPDIITGWNVIDFDLEFLKRKFKKYDIPF
;
A
#
# COMPACT_ATOMS: atom_id res chain seq x y z
N MET A 1 -4.77 -11.78 17.72
CA MET A 1 -5.77 -10.76 17.27
C MET A 1 -6.00 -10.93 15.78
N LYS A 2 -7.28 -10.87 15.35
CA LYS A 2 -7.61 -10.94 13.93
C LYS A 2 -7.69 -9.56 13.32
N GLY A 3 -7.26 -9.41 12.07
CA GLY A 3 -7.27 -8.15 11.35
C GLY A 3 -7.42 -8.34 9.84
N PHE A 4 -7.76 -7.25 9.16
CA PHE A 4 -7.86 -7.20 7.71
C PHE A 4 -6.83 -6.22 7.16
N ILE A 5 -6.04 -6.69 6.19
CA ILE A 5 -5.00 -5.89 5.53
C ILE A 5 -5.69 -4.95 4.52
N ILE A 6 -5.44 -3.66 4.66
CA ILE A 6 -5.93 -2.64 3.74
C ILE A 6 -4.82 -2.29 2.73
N TYR A 7 -3.58 -2.15 3.20
CA TYR A 7 -2.47 -1.71 2.36
C TYR A 7 -1.17 -2.47 2.66
N PRO A 8 -0.78 -3.43 1.80
CA PRO A 8 0.52 -4.07 1.85
C PRO A 8 1.55 -3.22 1.08
N THR A 9 2.68 -2.89 1.73
CA THR A 9 3.78 -2.14 1.13
C THR A 9 5.11 -2.63 1.68
N TYR A 10 6.22 -1.93 1.40
CA TYR A 10 7.51 -2.28 1.96
C TYR A 10 8.38 -1.07 2.25
N LYS A 11 9.35 -1.27 3.12
CA LYS A 11 10.40 -0.29 3.45
C LYS A 11 11.70 -1.01 3.78
N ILE A 12 12.82 -0.35 3.51
CA ILE A 12 14.12 -0.78 4.05
C ILE A 12 14.26 -0.13 5.43
N ILE A 13 14.37 -0.95 6.46
CA ILE A 13 14.50 -0.51 7.85
C ILE A 13 15.82 -1.09 8.40
N ASN A 14 16.73 -0.22 8.84
CA ASN A 14 18.04 -0.62 9.34
C ASN A 14 18.80 -1.56 8.38
N GLY A 15 18.73 -1.30 7.07
CA GLY A 15 19.38 -2.10 6.03
C GLY A 15 18.65 -3.40 5.67
N LYS A 16 17.54 -3.73 6.31
CA LYS A 16 16.75 -4.95 6.05
C LYS A 16 15.49 -4.64 5.26
N ALA A 17 15.17 -5.50 4.31
CA ALA A 17 13.91 -5.43 3.57
C ALA A 17 12.76 -5.91 4.47
N CYS A 18 11.76 -5.04 4.66
CA CYS A 18 10.61 -5.31 5.50
C CYS A 18 9.31 -5.13 4.72
N VAL A 19 8.42 -6.10 4.77
CA VAL A 19 7.05 -5.97 4.31
C VAL A 19 6.21 -5.36 5.43
N LEU A 20 5.48 -4.31 5.10
CA LEU A 20 4.60 -3.58 5.98
C LEU A 20 3.15 -3.88 5.62
N LEU A 21 2.38 -4.36 6.58
CA LEU A 21 0.95 -4.62 6.40
C LEU A 21 0.17 -3.66 7.28
N TYR A 22 -0.49 -2.69 6.67
CA TYR A 22 -1.41 -1.77 7.34
C TYR A 22 -2.82 -2.31 7.27
N GLY A 23 -3.57 -2.17 8.35
CA GLY A 23 -4.94 -2.64 8.35
C GLY A 23 -5.74 -2.28 9.59
N ARG A 24 -6.90 -2.93 9.73
CA ARG A 24 -7.85 -2.75 10.82
C ARG A 24 -8.08 -4.07 11.54
N LEU A 25 -7.96 -4.03 12.87
CA LEU A 25 -8.24 -5.18 13.73
C LEU A 25 -9.75 -5.37 13.93
N GLU A 26 -10.13 -6.54 14.42
CA GLU A 26 -11.51 -6.92 14.75
C GLU A 26 -12.19 -6.01 15.80
N ASN A 27 -11.40 -5.32 16.61
CA ASN A 27 -11.85 -4.32 17.60
C ASN A 27 -11.81 -2.87 17.06
N ASN A 28 -11.68 -2.68 15.75
CA ASN A 28 -11.57 -1.40 15.04
C ASN A 28 -10.28 -0.61 15.27
N GLN A 29 -9.30 -1.13 16.00
CA GLN A 29 -7.99 -0.50 16.12
C GLN A 29 -7.21 -0.62 14.81
N THR A 30 -6.39 0.39 14.51
CA THR A 30 -5.41 0.34 13.42
C THR A 30 -4.24 -0.55 13.80
N PHE A 31 -3.65 -1.20 12.80
CA PHE A 31 -2.42 -1.94 13.01
C PHE A 31 -1.41 -1.74 11.88
N LEU A 32 -0.15 -1.92 12.22
CA LEU A 32 0.96 -2.13 11.31
C LEU A 32 1.71 -3.39 11.75
N THR A 33 1.97 -4.31 10.83
CA THR A 33 3.01 -5.33 11.04
C THR A 33 4.23 -5.01 10.19
N ILE A 34 5.41 -5.07 10.79
CA ILE A 34 6.72 -4.90 10.14
C ILE A 34 7.36 -6.28 10.11
N ASN A 35 7.49 -6.87 8.91
CA ASN A 35 7.93 -8.25 8.75
C ASN A 35 9.22 -8.27 7.93
N GLU A 36 10.35 -8.66 8.54
CA GLU A 36 11.58 -8.91 7.81
C GLU A 36 11.38 -10.06 6.82
N PHE A 37 11.67 -9.84 5.56
CA PHE A 37 11.46 -10.82 4.51
C PHE A 37 12.44 -10.56 3.37
N LYS A 38 13.27 -11.55 3.01
CA LYS A 38 14.21 -11.38 1.90
C LYS A 38 13.50 -11.54 0.56
N PRO A 39 13.67 -10.61 -0.41
CA PRO A 39 13.14 -10.77 -1.75
C PRO A 39 13.86 -11.91 -2.48
N TYR A 40 13.13 -12.62 -3.34
CA TYR A 40 13.69 -13.72 -4.10
C TYR A 40 12.94 -13.96 -5.40
N PHE A 41 13.58 -14.71 -6.30
CA PHE A 41 13.02 -15.28 -7.53
C PHE A 41 13.69 -16.61 -7.84
N PHE A 42 13.37 -17.25 -8.97
CA PHE A 42 13.93 -18.54 -9.30
C PHE A 42 14.65 -18.53 -10.66
N ILE A 43 15.66 -19.41 -10.76
CA ILE A 43 16.33 -19.80 -12.00
C ILE A 43 16.38 -21.33 -12.11
N GLU A 44 16.63 -21.88 -13.29
CA GLU A 44 16.91 -23.32 -13.42
C GLU A 44 18.23 -23.66 -12.71
N THR A 45 18.24 -24.70 -11.89
CA THR A 45 19.44 -25.16 -11.16
C THR A 45 20.63 -25.42 -12.09
N SER A 46 20.37 -25.90 -13.31
CA SER A 46 21.40 -26.11 -14.35
C SER A 46 22.13 -24.82 -14.77
N LYS A 47 21.57 -23.65 -14.46
CA LYS A 47 22.11 -22.32 -14.81
C LYS A 47 22.82 -21.62 -13.65
N LEU A 48 22.76 -22.19 -12.44
CA LEU A 48 23.29 -21.57 -11.23
C LEU A 48 24.77 -21.16 -11.35
N LYS A 49 25.63 -22.08 -11.83
CA LYS A 49 27.06 -21.79 -11.98
C LYS A 49 27.30 -20.57 -12.89
N LYS A 50 26.60 -20.53 -14.03
CA LYS A 50 26.71 -19.39 -14.96
C LYS A 50 26.15 -18.10 -14.37
N ALA A 51 25.10 -18.18 -13.56
CA ALA A 51 24.51 -17.02 -12.89
C ALA A 51 25.49 -16.43 -11.86
N LEU A 52 26.18 -17.26 -11.07
CA LEU A 52 27.19 -16.84 -10.10
C LEU A 52 28.47 -16.25 -10.74
N GLU A 53 28.74 -16.52 -12.02
CA GLU A 53 29.82 -15.88 -12.79
C GLU A 53 29.46 -14.44 -13.20
N ILE A 54 28.17 -14.05 -13.13
CA ILE A 54 27.69 -12.70 -13.47
C ILE A 54 27.66 -11.84 -12.22
N GLU A 55 26.98 -12.31 -11.17
CA GLU A 55 26.89 -11.65 -9.89
C GLU A 55 26.83 -12.68 -8.76
N GLU A 56 27.45 -12.39 -7.63
CA GLU A 56 27.42 -13.20 -6.43
C GLU A 56 26.16 -12.88 -5.64
N PHE A 57 25.35 -13.90 -5.30
CA PHE A 57 24.12 -13.77 -4.54
C PHE A 57 23.91 -14.98 -3.62
N GLU A 58 23.07 -14.81 -2.60
CA GLU A 58 22.60 -15.90 -1.74
C GLU A 58 21.60 -16.77 -2.51
N TYR A 59 21.69 -18.10 -2.33
CA TYR A 59 20.78 -19.02 -3.01
C TYR A 59 20.40 -20.21 -2.13
N GLU A 60 19.26 -20.82 -2.47
CA GLU A 60 18.76 -22.03 -1.86
C GLU A 60 18.35 -23.04 -2.95
N GLU A 61 18.88 -24.25 -2.87
CA GLU A 61 18.42 -25.34 -3.75
C GLU A 61 17.04 -25.82 -3.30
N THR A 62 16.13 -25.99 -4.25
CA THR A 62 14.76 -26.39 -3.98
C THR A 62 14.41 -27.72 -4.63
N LYS A 63 13.30 -28.34 -4.20
CA LYS A 63 12.68 -29.47 -4.88
C LYS A 63 11.64 -29.06 -5.92
N LEU A 64 11.43 -27.75 -6.10
CA LEU A 64 10.48 -27.21 -7.05
C LEU A 64 10.95 -27.46 -8.49
N LYS A 65 9.99 -27.60 -9.38
CA LYS A 65 10.23 -27.78 -10.80
C LYS A 65 9.40 -26.79 -11.60
N ASN A 66 9.97 -26.29 -12.70
CA ASN A 66 9.19 -25.54 -13.67
C ASN A 66 8.25 -26.47 -14.47
N PHE A 67 7.39 -25.91 -15.32
CA PHE A 67 6.44 -26.66 -16.15
C PHE A 67 7.11 -27.61 -17.16
N LYS A 68 8.41 -27.47 -17.40
CA LYS A 68 9.20 -28.41 -18.25
C LYS A 68 9.92 -29.50 -17.45
N GLY A 69 9.72 -29.53 -16.12
CA GLY A 69 10.31 -30.49 -15.21
C GLY A 69 11.74 -30.19 -14.75
N ALA A 70 12.33 -29.04 -15.12
CA ALA A 70 13.65 -28.63 -14.67
C ALA A 70 13.59 -28.18 -13.19
N LEU A 71 14.59 -28.63 -12.40
CA LEU A 71 14.76 -28.20 -11.02
C LEU A 71 15.08 -26.71 -10.94
N MET A 72 14.58 -26.08 -9.88
CA MET A 72 14.68 -24.64 -9.65
C MET A 72 15.55 -24.34 -8.43
N THR A 73 16.37 -23.31 -8.56
CA THR A 73 17.13 -22.70 -7.45
C THR A 73 16.53 -21.33 -7.14
N LYS A 74 16.32 -21.07 -5.87
CA LYS A 74 15.85 -19.79 -5.34
C LYS A 74 17.05 -18.85 -5.22
N VAL A 75 16.98 -17.70 -5.88
CA VAL A 75 17.96 -16.61 -5.81
C VAL A 75 17.43 -15.60 -4.82
N ILE A 76 18.21 -15.30 -3.78
CA ILE A 76 17.80 -14.48 -2.63
C ILE A 76 18.62 -13.19 -2.65
N LEU A 77 17.96 -12.05 -2.42
CA LEU A 77 18.56 -10.73 -2.40
C LEU A 77 18.35 -10.04 -1.05
N ASP A 78 19.16 -9.06 -0.72
CA ASP A 78 18.99 -8.26 0.49
C ASP A 78 17.98 -7.13 0.31
N SER A 79 17.81 -6.64 -0.94
CA SER A 79 16.89 -5.55 -1.23
C SER A 79 16.00 -5.84 -2.45
N PRO A 80 14.70 -5.53 -2.39
CA PRO A 80 13.82 -5.64 -3.55
C PRO A 80 14.15 -4.64 -4.66
N LYS A 81 14.99 -3.63 -4.40
CA LYS A 81 15.46 -2.67 -5.41
C LYS A 81 16.50 -3.27 -6.35
N ASP A 82 17.26 -4.25 -5.88
CA ASP A 82 18.35 -4.87 -6.65
C ASP A 82 17.79 -5.96 -7.61
N LEU A 83 16.59 -6.47 -7.31
CA LEU A 83 15.97 -7.53 -8.11
C LEU A 83 15.80 -7.21 -9.61
N PRO A 84 15.35 -5.99 -10.00
CA PRO A 84 15.22 -5.67 -11.43
C PRO A 84 16.55 -5.65 -12.18
N GLU A 85 17.64 -5.20 -11.53
CA GLU A 85 18.98 -5.12 -12.12
C GLU A 85 19.51 -6.52 -12.36
N LEU A 86 19.66 -7.35 -11.33
CA LEU A 86 20.10 -8.74 -11.46
C LEU A 86 19.25 -9.54 -12.45
N ARG A 87 17.92 -9.38 -12.39
CA ARG A 87 17.01 -10.02 -13.35
C ARG A 87 17.36 -9.68 -14.81
N ASN A 88 17.68 -8.42 -15.09
CA ASN A 88 17.98 -7.96 -16.45
C ASN A 88 19.33 -8.52 -16.89
N GLU A 89 20.37 -8.49 -16.07
CA GLU A 89 21.69 -9.06 -16.34
C GLU A 89 21.62 -10.57 -16.65
N LEU A 90 20.88 -11.33 -15.83
CA LEU A 90 20.66 -12.74 -16.08
C LEU A 90 19.94 -13.01 -17.41
N ARG A 91 18.94 -12.18 -17.76
CA ARG A 91 18.22 -12.29 -19.04
C ARG A 91 19.10 -11.98 -20.24
N GLU A 92 19.98 -10.98 -20.15
CA GLU A 92 20.96 -10.66 -21.19
C GLU A 92 21.93 -11.84 -21.41
N ALA A 93 22.32 -12.51 -20.32
CA ALA A 93 23.12 -13.74 -20.37
C ALA A 93 22.34 -14.99 -20.81
N LYS A 94 21.06 -14.84 -21.25
CA LYS A 94 20.16 -15.91 -21.66
C LYS A 94 19.84 -16.91 -20.54
N ILE A 95 19.77 -16.42 -19.31
CA ILE A 95 19.27 -17.17 -18.16
C ILE A 95 17.84 -16.72 -17.90
N THR A 96 16.89 -17.65 -18.05
CA THR A 96 15.47 -17.37 -17.77
C THR A 96 15.26 -17.25 -16.27
N THR A 97 14.61 -16.15 -15.86
CA THR A 97 14.17 -15.93 -14.48
C THR A 97 12.69 -16.22 -14.36
N TYR A 98 12.27 -16.81 -13.25
CA TYR A 98 10.87 -17.18 -12.97
C TYR A 98 10.39 -16.45 -11.72
N GLU A 99 9.16 -15.95 -11.76
CA GLU A 99 8.50 -15.22 -10.68
C GLU A 99 9.26 -13.93 -10.24
N SER A 100 10.16 -13.44 -11.09
CA SER A 100 10.96 -12.22 -10.85
C SER A 100 10.19 -10.92 -11.10
N ASP A 101 8.94 -10.99 -11.51
CA ASP A 101 7.99 -9.89 -11.76
C ASP A 101 6.92 -9.76 -10.66
N ILE A 102 6.89 -10.71 -9.73
CA ILE A 102 5.98 -10.63 -8.58
C ILE A 102 6.41 -9.49 -7.67
N ARG A 103 5.48 -8.59 -7.37
CA ARG A 103 5.75 -7.47 -6.46
C ARG A 103 6.10 -7.98 -5.07
N TYR A 104 7.13 -7.44 -4.47
CA TYR A 104 7.71 -7.92 -3.22
C TYR A 104 6.69 -8.08 -2.06
N PRO A 105 5.79 -7.12 -1.74
CA PRO A 105 4.76 -7.36 -0.72
C PRO A 105 3.79 -8.48 -1.09
N ILE A 106 3.48 -8.66 -2.38
CA ILE A 106 2.59 -9.74 -2.84
C ILE A 106 3.27 -11.10 -2.69
N ARG A 107 4.58 -11.18 -2.92
CA ARG A 107 5.37 -12.41 -2.65
C ARG A 107 5.20 -12.86 -1.20
N PHE A 108 5.34 -11.94 -0.25
CA PHE A 108 5.11 -12.25 1.16
C PHE A 108 3.70 -12.80 1.42
N LEU A 109 2.66 -12.14 0.89
CA LEU A 109 1.29 -12.61 1.05
C LEU A 109 1.08 -14.00 0.47
N MET A 110 1.69 -14.32 -0.68
CA MET A 110 1.63 -15.64 -1.30
C MET A 110 2.31 -16.71 -0.45
N ASP A 111 3.51 -16.44 0.07
CA ASP A 111 4.29 -17.40 0.87
C ASP A 111 3.59 -17.75 2.18
N TYR A 112 2.90 -16.78 2.79
CA TYR A 112 2.10 -16.98 4.01
C TYR A 112 0.64 -17.37 3.73
N ASN A 113 0.28 -17.60 2.46
CA ASN A 113 -1.08 -17.93 2.02
C ASN A 113 -2.14 -16.92 2.52
N ILE A 114 -1.78 -15.63 2.54
CA ILE A 114 -2.64 -14.54 3.03
C ILE A 114 -3.45 -13.97 1.87
N GLN A 115 -4.80 -13.98 1.99
CA GLN A 115 -5.72 -13.44 0.98
C GLN A 115 -6.33 -12.08 1.35
N GLY A 116 -6.00 -11.56 2.54
CA GLY A 116 -6.49 -10.27 3.04
C GLY A 116 -6.63 -10.23 4.55
N SER A 117 -7.09 -11.31 5.17
CA SER A 117 -7.24 -11.38 6.62
C SER A 117 -6.14 -12.20 7.28
N ILE A 118 -5.66 -11.71 8.42
CA ILE A 118 -4.60 -12.32 9.21
C ILE A 118 -4.96 -12.43 10.68
N GLU A 119 -4.40 -13.42 11.34
CA GLU A 119 -4.25 -13.46 12.77
C GLU A 119 -2.82 -13.06 13.12
N ILE A 120 -2.66 -12.16 14.09
CA ILE A 120 -1.40 -11.59 14.52
C ILE A 120 -1.14 -12.01 15.96
N GLU A 121 0.01 -12.65 16.20
CA GLU A 121 0.49 -13.05 17.53
C GLU A 121 1.84 -12.39 17.81
N GLY A 122 1.99 -11.71 18.94
CA GLY A 122 3.22 -11.03 19.37
C GLY A 122 2.93 -9.77 20.18
N ASP A 123 4.00 -9.20 20.71
CA ASP A 123 3.95 -7.92 21.41
C ASP A 123 3.83 -6.76 20.41
N TYR A 124 3.30 -5.64 20.88
CA TYR A 124 3.12 -4.44 20.08
C TYR A 124 3.46 -3.18 20.86
N ASP A 125 3.89 -2.17 20.12
CA ASP A 125 4.06 -0.80 20.59
C ASP A 125 2.87 0.06 20.16
N ILE A 126 2.60 1.13 20.91
CA ILE A 126 1.62 2.17 20.57
C ILE A 126 2.37 3.32 19.89
N HIS A 127 1.82 3.82 18.79
CA HIS A 127 2.38 4.95 18.05
C HIS A 127 1.35 6.09 17.96
N ASP A 128 1.81 7.35 17.78
CA ASP A 128 0.92 8.52 17.74
C ASP A 128 -0.21 8.44 16.71
N THR A 129 0.02 7.73 15.61
CA THR A 129 -0.93 7.60 14.49
C THR A 129 -1.48 6.18 14.28
N LEU A 130 -0.99 5.21 15.05
CA LEU A 130 -1.35 3.78 14.93
C LEU A 130 -1.57 3.19 16.31
N ASP A 131 -2.68 2.49 16.50
CA ASP A 131 -2.99 1.87 17.78
C ASP A 131 -2.04 0.74 18.14
N ARG A 132 -1.58 -0.02 17.14
CA ARG A 132 -0.65 -1.15 17.35
C ARG A 132 0.37 -1.28 16.24
N VAL A 133 1.64 -1.35 16.62
CA VAL A 133 2.78 -1.64 15.73
C VAL A 133 3.46 -2.91 16.19
N TYR A 134 3.44 -3.94 15.38
CA TYR A 134 4.08 -5.22 15.64
C TYR A 134 5.37 -5.33 14.84
N THR A 135 6.46 -5.73 15.48
CA THR A 135 7.76 -5.97 14.82
C THR A 135 8.06 -7.46 14.77
N ASN A 136 8.13 -8.02 13.58
CA ASN A 136 8.32 -9.45 13.30
C ASN A 136 7.34 -10.36 14.10
N PRO A 137 6.02 -10.06 14.08
CA PRO A 137 5.05 -10.92 14.73
C PRO A 137 4.90 -12.25 13.98
N GLU A 138 4.33 -13.24 14.64
CA GLU A 138 3.79 -14.40 13.93
C GLU A 138 2.48 -13.99 13.24
N VAL A 139 2.42 -14.19 11.91
CA VAL A 139 1.22 -13.92 11.10
C VAL A 139 0.72 -15.18 10.43
N LYS A 140 -0.60 -15.41 10.52
CA LYS A 140 -1.28 -16.55 9.92
C LYS A 140 -2.50 -16.08 9.15
N THR A 141 -2.85 -16.79 8.08
CA THR A 141 -4.12 -16.53 7.38
C THR A 141 -5.32 -16.86 8.26
N THR A 142 -6.42 -16.15 8.09
CA THR A 142 -7.69 -16.41 8.77
C THR A 142 -8.87 -16.12 7.83
N ASP A 143 -10.04 -16.66 8.15
CA ASP A 143 -11.31 -16.43 7.47
C ASP A 143 -12.08 -15.20 7.99
N TYR A 144 -11.44 -14.38 8.84
CA TYR A 144 -12.03 -13.14 9.34
C TYR A 144 -12.48 -12.23 8.19
N SER A 145 -13.67 -11.66 8.28
CA SER A 145 -14.20 -10.68 7.33
C SER A 145 -14.52 -9.37 8.05
N PRO A 146 -13.94 -8.24 7.64
CA PRO A 146 -14.21 -6.94 8.26
C PRO A 146 -15.65 -6.51 7.97
N LYS A 147 -16.36 -6.05 9.02
CA LYS A 147 -17.77 -5.66 8.90
C LYS A 147 -17.98 -4.16 8.68
N ASN A 148 -17.02 -3.33 9.07
CA ASN A 148 -17.20 -1.89 9.21
C ASN A 148 -16.02 -1.07 8.68
N LEU A 149 -15.51 -1.41 7.47
CA LEU A 149 -14.53 -0.54 6.82
C LEU A 149 -15.19 0.78 6.43
N LYS A 150 -14.56 1.89 6.80
CA LYS A 150 -14.99 3.23 6.46
C LYS A 150 -14.47 3.60 5.06
N ILE A 151 -15.35 3.59 4.08
CA ILE A 151 -15.01 3.96 2.71
C ILE A 151 -15.47 5.39 2.47
N PHE A 152 -14.56 6.25 2.06
CA PHE A 152 -14.82 7.65 1.76
C PHE A 152 -14.60 7.90 0.27
N SER A 153 -15.68 8.14 -0.44
CA SER A 153 -15.65 8.50 -1.85
C SER A 153 -15.76 10.01 -1.99
N PHE A 154 -14.90 10.63 -2.79
CA PHE A 154 -15.04 12.06 -3.09
C PHE A 154 -14.73 12.37 -4.54
N ASP A 155 -15.17 13.54 -4.97
CA ASP A 155 -14.97 14.09 -6.30
C ASP A 155 -14.80 15.61 -6.23
N ILE A 156 -14.03 16.19 -7.15
CA ILE A 156 -13.67 17.62 -7.19
C ILE A 156 -14.19 18.25 -8.45
N GLU A 157 -14.90 19.37 -8.30
CA GLU A 157 -15.26 20.24 -9.40
C GLU A 157 -14.35 21.46 -9.46
N SER A 158 -13.73 21.70 -10.60
CA SER A 158 -12.76 22.77 -10.81
C SER A 158 -13.00 23.57 -12.09
N ASP A 159 -12.22 24.64 -12.29
CA ASP A 159 -12.17 25.30 -13.58
C ASP A 159 -11.50 24.40 -14.65
N LYS A 160 -11.77 24.67 -15.94
CA LYS A 160 -11.28 23.90 -17.09
C LYS A 160 -9.75 23.72 -17.14
N LYS A 161 -8.99 24.56 -16.44
CA LYS A 161 -7.53 24.54 -16.41
C LYS A 161 -6.98 23.91 -15.12
N ALA A 162 -7.83 23.34 -14.27
CA ALA A 162 -7.49 22.82 -12.96
C ALA A 162 -6.67 23.81 -12.11
N LYS A 163 -7.09 25.09 -12.13
CA LYS A 163 -6.44 26.17 -11.38
C LYS A 163 -7.15 26.51 -10.08
N GLN A 164 -8.46 26.29 -10.01
CA GLN A 164 -9.29 26.60 -8.84
C GLN A 164 -10.31 25.51 -8.60
N ILE A 165 -10.46 25.11 -7.34
CA ILE A 165 -11.52 24.19 -6.88
C ILE A 165 -12.75 25.02 -6.54
N TYR A 166 -13.91 24.61 -7.07
CA TYR A 166 -15.18 25.23 -6.80
C TYR A 166 -16.03 24.41 -5.81
N CYS A 167 -15.93 23.08 -5.88
CA CYS A 167 -16.71 22.19 -5.05
C CYS A 167 -15.92 20.90 -4.76
N ILE A 168 -16.11 20.35 -3.57
CA ILE A 168 -15.74 18.97 -3.22
C ILE A 168 -16.98 18.30 -2.67
N SER A 169 -17.37 17.18 -3.26
CA SER A 169 -18.47 16.35 -2.79
C SER A 169 -17.94 15.04 -2.24
N ALA A 170 -18.39 14.67 -1.04
CA ALA A 170 -17.95 13.46 -0.38
C ALA A 170 -19.15 12.59 0.02
N TYR A 171 -18.98 11.28 -0.08
CA TYR A 171 -19.98 10.27 0.18
C TYR A 171 -19.43 9.04 0.89
N SER A 172 -20.18 8.52 1.84
CA SER A 172 -20.03 7.20 2.43
C SER A 172 -21.41 6.68 2.81
N LYS A 173 -21.52 5.45 3.33
CA LYS A 173 -22.80 4.81 3.68
C LYS A 173 -23.70 5.73 4.51
N ASP A 174 -23.15 6.33 5.56
CA ASP A 174 -23.93 7.19 6.50
C ASP A 174 -23.41 8.63 6.52
N TYR A 175 -22.74 9.05 5.42
CA TYR A 175 -22.12 10.38 5.32
C TYR A 175 -22.29 10.93 3.91
N LYS A 176 -22.83 12.12 3.79
CA LYS A 176 -22.97 12.83 2.52
C LYS A 176 -22.83 14.33 2.76
N LYS A 177 -21.79 14.92 2.18
CA LYS A 177 -21.55 16.38 2.26
C LYS A 177 -21.02 16.91 0.95
N SER A 178 -21.39 18.15 0.63
CA SER A 178 -20.78 18.94 -0.43
C SER A 178 -20.31 20.27 0.18
N ILE A 179 -19.09 20.66 -0.20
CA ILE A 179 -18.45 21.90 0.23
C ILE A 179 -18.20 22.73 -1.02
N ILE A 180 -18.67 23.97 -1.06
CA ILE A 180 -18.64 24.81 -2.25
C ILE A 180 -18.11 26.22 -1.96
N VAL A 181 -17.35 26.79 -2.87
CA VAL A 181 -16.99 28.21 -2.82
C VAL A 181 -18.19 29.04 -3.27
N SER A 182 -18.88 29.68 -2.35
CA SER A 182 -20.07 30.48 -2.64
C SER A 182 -20.35 31.51 -1.55
N ASN A 183 -20.70 32.72 -1.96
CA ASN A 183 -21.20 33.78 -1.05
C ASN A 183 -22.68 33.55 -0.64
N LYS A 184 -23.36 32.57 -1.26
CA LYS A 184 -24.76 32.24 -0.96
C LYS A 184 -24.84 31.04 -0.05
N LYS A 185 -25.72 31.08 0.94
CA LYS A 185 -26.09 29.89 1.72
C LYS A 185 -26.97 28.99 0.86
N ILE A 186 -26.52 27.76 0.64
CA ILE A 186 -27.24 26.75 -0.12
C ILE A 186 -27.69 25.66 0.87
N PRO A 187 -29.00 25.33 0.95
CA PRO A 187 -29.49 24.29 1.85
C PRO A 187 -28.78 22.94 1.62
N GLY A 188 -28.30 22.30 2.68
CA GLY A 188 -27.65 21.00 2.62
C GLY A 188 -26.19 21.02 2.11
N VAL A 189 -25.62 22.20 1.85
CA VAL A 189 -24.25 22.38 1.37
C VAL A 189 -23.48 23.29 2.31
N ILE A 190 -22.21 23.00 2.55
CA ILE A 190 -21.29 23.87 3.29
C ILE A 190 -20.76 24.93 2.33
N SER A 191 -21.13 26.20 2.55
CA SER A 191 -20.68 27.31 1.71
C SER A 191 -19.47 27.99 2.37
N CYS A 192 -18.37 28.04 1.63
CA CYS A 192 -17.11 28.69 1.99
C CYS A 192 -16.92 29.95 1.14
N LYS A 193 -16.27 30.98 1.69
CA LYS A 193 -16.04 32.23 0.97
C LYS A 193 -14.87 32.15 0.00
N THR A 194 -13.88 31.29 0.30
CA THR A 194 -12.64 31.16 -0.46
C THR A 194 -12.32 29.68 -0.74
N GLU A 195 -11.43 29.44 -1.71
CA GLU A 195 -10.86 28.11 -1.96
C GLU A 195 -10.09 27.56 -0.75
N GLU A 196 -9.38 28.43 -0.04
CA GLU A 196 -8.62 28.07 1.17
C GLU A 196 -9.57 27.55 2.27
N GLU A 197 -10.63 28.29 2.61
CA GLU A 197 -11.64 27.85 3.57
C GLU A 197 -12.31 26.52 3.17
N LEU A 198 -12.55 26.31 1.86
CA LEU A 198 -13.08 25.05 1.35
C LEU A 198 -12.10 23.90 1.61
N LEU A 199 -10.80 24.09 1.38
CA LEU A 199 -9.77 23.08 1.56
C LEU A 199 -9.56 22.74 3.05
N GLU A 200 -9.49 23.76 3.91
CA GLU A 200 -9.43 23.57 5.37
C GLU A 200 -10.64 22.77 5.86
N ARG A 201 -11.83 23.13 5.39
CA ARG A 201 -13.06 22.43 5.76
C ARG A 201 -13.06 20.98 5.27
N PHE A 202 -12.61 20.72 4.06
CA PHE A 202 -12.50 19.36 3.54
C PHE A 202 -11.47 18.53 4.33
N HIS A 203 -10.34 19.12 4.70
CA HIS A 203 -9.32 18.49 5.54
C HIS A 203 -9.90 18.09 6.89
N ASP A 204 -10.60 19.00 7.57
CA ASP A 204 -11.24 18.72 8.87
C ASP A 204 -12.29 17.59 8.77
N GLU A 205 -13.11 17.62 7.72
CA GLU A 205 -14.11 16.57 7.46
C GLU A 205 -13.46 15.20 7.21
N LEU A 206 -12.35 15.15 6.46
CA LEU A 206 -11.62 13.94 6.19
C LEU A 206 -10.98 13.36 7.46
N LEU A 207 -10.31 14.19 8.25
CA LEU A 207 -9.72 13.78 9.53
C LEU A 207 -10.79 13.32 10.54
N SER A 208 -11.91 14.05 10.63
CA SER A 208 -13.02 13.68 11.52
C SER A 208 -13.70 12.38 11.11
N PHE A 209 -13.79 12.10 9.81
CA PHE A 209 -14.33 10.85 9.31
C PHE A 209 -13.39 9.67 9.54
N ASP A 210 -12.07 9.89 9.45
CA ASP A 210 -11.02 8.88 9.61
C ASP A 210 -11.26 7.64 8.72
N PRO A 211 -11.16 7.76 7.39
CA PRO A 211 -11.46 6.66 6.47
C PRO A 211 -10.39 5.56 6.49
N ASP A 212 -10.82 4.32 6.28
CA ASP A 212 -9.93 3.19 5.99
C ASP A 212 -9.53 3.16 4.51
N ILE A 213 -10.45 3.59 3.64
CA ILE A 213 -10.28 3.57 2.18
C ILE A 213 -10.80 4.88 1.61
N ILE A 214 -9.96 5.55 0.83
CA ILE A 214 -10.35 6.68 -0.02
C ILE A 214 -10.53 6.18 -1.44
N THR A 215 -11.64 6.58 -2.10
CA THR A 215 -11.96 6.19 -3.47
C THR A 215 -12.64 7.34 -4.23
N GLY A 216 -12.71 7.23 -5.55
CA GLY A 216 -13.34 8.17 -6.47
C GLY A 216 -13.02 7.80 -7.90
N TRP A 217 -13.60 8.52 -8.85
CA TRP A 217 -13.26 8.35 -10.26
C TRP A 217 -11.93 9.03 -10.54
N ASN A 218 -10.91 8.27 -10.97
CA ASN A 218 -9.55 8.77 -11.22
C ASN A 218 -8.90 9.52 -10.02
N VAL A 219 -9.30 9.17 -8.81
CA VAL A 219 -8.97 9.89 -7.57
C VAL A 219 -7.47 10.03 -7.32
N ILE A 220 -6.66 9.03 -7.70
CA ILE A 220 -5.22 9.01 -7.46
C ILE A 220 -4.50 10.00 -8.38
N ASP A 221 -4.75 9.90 -9.69
CA ASP A 221 -3.98 10.65 -10.69
C ASP A 221 -4.51 12.08 -10.90
N PHE A 222 -5.74 12.36 -10.49
CA PHE A 222 -6.34 13.68 -10.64
C PHE A 222 -6.64 14.34 -9.30
N ASP A 223 -7.61 13.86 -8.53
CA ASP A 223 -8.12 14.58 -7.36
C ASP A 223 -7.07 14.71 -6.26
N LEU A 224 -6.38 13.63 -5.88
CA LEU A 224 -5.35 13.66 -4.86
C LEU A 224 -4.14 14.49 -5.28
N GLU A 225 -3.70 14.39 -6.53
CA GLU A 225 -2.60 15.23 -7.03
C GLU A 225 -3.01 16.70 -7.10
N PHE A 226 -4.26 17.00 -7.41
CA PHE A 226 -4.77 18.38 -7.41
C PHE A 226 -4.87 18.91 -5.98
N LEU A 227 -5.43 18.16 -5.05
CA LEU A 227 -5.48 18.52 -3.62
C LEU A 227 -4.10 18.75 -3.05
N LYS A 228 -3.15 17.85 -3.29
CA LYS A 228 -1.77 17.97 -2.82
C LYS A 228 -1.12 19.29 -3.25
N ARG A 229 -1.29 19.69 -4.51
CA ARG A 229 -0.80 20.98 -5.01
C ARG A 229 -1.48 22.16 -4.31
N LYS A 230 -2.79 22.04 -4.05
CA LYS A 230 -3.58 23.09 -3.40
C LYS A 230 -3.26 23.22 -1.93
N PHE A 231 -3.17 22.11 -1.21
CA PHE A 231 -2.78 22.09 0.19
C PHE A 231 -1.39 22.70 0.38
N LYS A 232 -0.42 22.33 -0.48
CA LYS A 232 0.90 22.97 -0.46
C LYS A 232 0.85 24.49 -0.72
N LYS A 233 -0.04 24.96 -1.61
CA LYS A 233 -0.19 26.39 -1.92
C LYS A 233 -0.69 27.19 -0.71
N TYR A 234 -1.57 26.62 0.10
CA TYR A 234 -2.20 27.26 1.26
C TYR A 234 -1.59 26.83 2.59
N ASP A 235 -0.47 26.10 2.59
CA ASP A 235 0.22 25.60 3.78
C ASP A 235 -0.67 24.73 4.67
N ILE A 236 -1.60 23.98 4.07
CA ILE A 236 -2.46 23.01 4.75
C ILE A 236 -1.73 21.65 4.76
N PRO A 237 -1.66 20.93 5.89
CA PRO A 237 -1.09 19.58 5.95
C PRO A 237 -1.81 18.60 5.02
N PHE A 238 -1.02 17.68 4.39
CA PHE A 238 -1.57 16.68 3.47
C PHE A 238 -1.16 15.26 3.87
#